data_89fff6e0330d917a3714145cf72c9625
#
_entry.id   89fff6e0330d917a3714145cf72c9625
#
_cell.length_a   1.000
_cell.length_b   1.000
_cell.length_c   1.000
_cell.angle_alpha   90.00
_cell.angle_beta   90.00
_cell.angle_gamma   90.00
#
_symmetry.space_group_name_H-M   'P 1'
#
loop_
_entity.id
_entity.type
_entity.pdbx_description
1 polymer ?
#
loop_
_entity_poly.entity_id
_entity_poly.type
_entity_poly.pdbx_seq_one_letter_code
_entity_poly.pdbx_strand_id
1 'polypeptide(L)'
;MQLIITTFPHPNIPRKLRIRVRHPKLSPIEFSIRCSSSTSSSMDAQNPPKRVVVCGGGVIGVCTAYFLSKGGAAVTLLEKSSIACAASGKAGGFLALDWCDGGAVSSLARASFNLHRSLAQELNGADLYGYRPVNALSLSITEPTSSSSSAKLNRIPDPNVPSWVDGPAKSPRTIGTTETTAQVHPHLFTKALVSKAVEEYGLKVVIGKLERVAVAEGAATVVVLEGGGEIEADAVVLALGPWTGKLSLLGSLFRVYGLKAHSIVLEPKEADAITPDALFLSYYPAQGGKPLDPEVYPRPTGEVYICGMSAEAEVPDDPEQVMPVPESIRVLKTVARNVSSHLVEGEATVKAEQACFLPCTDDSVPVIGEVPGVKGCYVATGHSCWGILNGPATGAAVSELVLDGSASIVDLTRFSPTRFLRGSK
;
A
#
# COMPACT_ATOMS: atom_id res chain seq x y z
N MET A 1 -4.17 -3.39 -28.21
CA MET A 1 -4.64 -4.21 -27.06
C MET A 1 -4.94 -3.23 -25.95
N GLN A 2 -6.23 -2.93 -25.74
CA GLN A 2 -6.69 -1.91 -24.79
C GLN A 2 -6.53 -2.47 -23.39
N LEU A 3 -5.62 -1.91 -22.58
CA LEU A 3 -5.63 -2.13 -21.14
C LEU A 3 -6.87 -1.42 -20.60
N ILE A 4 -7.86 -2.21 -20.25
CA ILE A 4 -8.98 -1.77 -19.44
C ILE A 4 -8.39 -1.59 -18.04
N ILE A 5 -8.07 -0.34 -17.68
CA ILE A 5 -8.07 0.02 -16.27
C ILE A 5 -9.51 -0.25 -15.86
N THR A 6 -9.73 -1.31 -15.11
CA THR A 6 -11.02 -1.61 -14.54
C THR A 6 -11.40 -0.42 -13.67
N THR A 7 -12.15 0.51 -14.24
CA THR A 7 -13.04 1.35 -13.47
C THR A 7 -13.90 0.37 -12.70
N PHE A 8 -13.78 0.36 -11.39
CA PHE A 8 -14.58 -0.49 -10.53
C PHE A 8 -16.05 -0.29 -10.89
N PRO A 9 -16.83 -1.34 -11.17
CA PRO A 9 -18.23 -1.18 -11.43
C PRO A 9 -18.87 -0.56 -10.21
N HIS A 10 -19.44 0.61 -10.37
CA HIS A 10 -20.27 1.23 -9.34
C HIS A 10 -21.44 0.30 -9.04
N PRO A 11 -21.68 -0.07 -7.78
CA PRO A 11 -22.84 -0.87 -7.44
C PRO A 11 -24.11 -0.09 -7.75
N ASN A 12 -24.88 -0.50 -8.75
CA ASN A 12 -26.26 -0.12 -8.94
C ASN A 12 -27.08 -0.74 -7.79
N ILE A 13 -27.40 0.05 -6.78
CA ILE A 13 -28.29 -0.36 -5.70
C ILE A 13 -29.74 -0.05 -6.14
N PRO A 14 -30.63 -1.06 -6.24
CA PRO A 14 -32.06 -0.83 -6.45
C PRO A 14 -32.68 -0.20 -5.20
N ARG A 15 -33.55 0.78 -5.41
CA ARG A 15 -34.33 1.43 -4.35
C ARG A 15 -35.30 0.49 -3.66
N LYS A 16 -35.34 0.56 -2.34
CA LYS A 16 -36.36 0.16 -1.37
C LYS A 16 -36.44 -1.30 -0.96
N LEU A 17 -35.90 -1.57 0.22
CA LEU A 17 -36.62 -2.36 1.24
C LEU A 17 -36.25 -1.82 2.64
N ARG A 18 -37.25 -1.30 3.38
CA ARG A 18 -37.09 -0.98 4.79
C ARG A 18 -37.19 -2.27 5.60
N ILE A 19 -36.07 -2.77 6.10
CA ILE A 19 -36.08 -3.84 7.12
C ILE A 19 -35.55 -3.24 8.41
N ARG A 20 -36.39 -3.23 9.45
CA ARG A 20 -36.01 -2.96 10.82
C ARG A 20 -35.14 -4.12 11.30
N VAL A 21 -33.83 -3.93 11.42
CA VAL A 21 -32.96 -4.89 12.09
C VAL A 21 -32.68 -4.41 13.49
N ARG A 22 -33.08 -5.23 14.48
CA ARG A 22 -32.69 -5.07 15.89
C ARG A 22 -31.21 -5.40 15.98
N HIS A 23 -30.40 -4.47 16.48
CA HIS A 23 -29.00 -4.70 16.77
C HIS A 23 -28.84 -5.71 17.92
N PRO A 24 -28.09 -6.80 17.75
CA PRO A 24 -27.51 -7.50 18.87
C PRO A 24 -26.31 -6.71 19.38
N LYS A 25 -26.25 -6.52 20.68
CA LYS A 25 -25.09 -5.97 21.38
C LYS A 25 -23.90 -6.91 21.13
N LEU A 26 -22.90 -6.44 20.41
CA LEU A 26 -21.60 -7.10 20.31
C LEU A 26 -20.86 -6.84 21.63
N SER A 27 -20.62 -7.89 22.39
CA SER A 27 -19.67 -7.92 23.49
C SER A 27 -18.24 -7.82 22.94
N PRO A 28 -17.31 -7.20 23.67
CA PRO A 28 -15.90 -7.12 23.27
C PRO A 28 -15.32 -8.55 23.19
N ILE A 29 -14.69 -8.88 22.09
CA ILE A 29 -13.87 -10.08 21.99
C ILE A 29 -12.57 -9.77 22.74
N GLU A 30 -12.49 -10.24 23.99
CA GLU A 30 -11.23 -10.27 24.73
C GLU A 30 -10.34 -11.34 24.10
N PHE A 31 -9.26 -10.91 23.47
CA PHE A 31 -8.13 -11.78 23.16
C PHE A 31 -7.44 -12.12 24.47
N SER A 32 -7.82 -13.22 25.11
CA SER A 32 -7.08 -13.74 26.24
C SER A 32 -5.85 -14.50 25.74
N ILE A 33 -4.70 -13.83 25.75
CA ILE A 33 -3.41 -14.51 25.76
C ILE A 33 -3.37 -15.26 27.10
N ARG A 34 -3.47 -16.58 27.07
CA ARG A 34 -3.21 -17.42 28.23
C ARG A 34 -1.72 -17.34 28.56
N CYS A 35 -1.33 -16.42 29.43
CA CYS A 35 -0.14 -16.58 30.22
C CYS A 35 -0.40 -17.69 31.24
N SER A 36 0.03 -18.91 30.94
CA SER A 36 0.16 -19.96 31.95
C SER A 36 1.39 -19.64 32.80
N SER A 37 1.18 -19.06 33.95
CA SER A 37 2.17 -19.04 35.01
C SER A 37 2.33 -20.47 35.55
N SER A 38 3.31 -21.21 35.06
CA SER A 38 3.80 -22.43 35.69
C SER A 38 5.14 -22.15 36.35
N THR A 39 5.12 -22.35 37.67
CA THR A 39 6.28 -22.40 38.57
C THR A 39 7.33 -23.36 38.06
N SER A 40 8.57 -22.87 38.09
CA SER A 40 9.89 -23.53 38.16
C SER A 40 9.94 -25.05 38.07
N SER A 41 10.53 -25.58 36.99
CA SER A 41 11.65 -26.53 37.01
C SER A 41 12.00 -26.99 35.57
N SER A 42 13.27 -27.18 35.32
CA SER A 42 13.93 -27.61 34.09
C SER A 42 14.23 -26.51 33.07
N MET A 43 15.48 -26.24 32.85
CA MET A 43 16.01 -25.59 31.67
C MET A 43 15.65 -26.46 30.44
N ASP A 44 14.48 -26.24 29.87
CA ASP A 44 14.21 -26.67 28.51
C ASP A 44 15.19 -25.93 27.62
N ALA A 45 16.04 -26.68 26.93
CA ALA A 45 16.87 -26.15 25.87
C ALA A 45 15.91 -25.61 24.80
N GLN A 46 15.56 -24.31 24.89
CA GLN A 46 14.73 -23.65 23.88
C GLN A 46 15.47 -23.79 22.55
N ASN A 47 14.79 -24.35 21.57
CA ASN A 47 15.30 -24.35 20.20
C ASN A 47 15.67 -22.91 19.84
N PRO A 48 16.81 -22.67 19.19
CA PRO A 48 17.21 -21.33 18.80
C PRO A 48 16.11 -20.70 17.92
N PRO A 49 15.87 -19.38 18.03
CA PRO A 49 14.85 -18.72 17.24
C PRO A 49 15.09 -18.92 15.74
N LYS A 50 14.00 -19.16 14.99
CA LYS A 50 14.06 -19.35 13.54
C LYS A 50 14.69 -18.12 12.88
N ARG A 51 15.76 -18.32 12.10
CA ARG A 51 16.43 -17.24 11.36
C ARG A 51 15.67 -16.98 10.07
N VAL A 52 15.15 -15.77 9.91
CA VAL A 52 14.37 -15.41 8.73
C VAL A 52 15.00 -14.18 8.05
N VAL A 53 15.26 -14.29 6.76
CA VAL A 53 15.68 -13.16 5.95
C VAL A 53 14.50 -12.66 5.11
N VAL A 54 14.14 -11.40 5.29
CA VAL A 54 13.10 -10.72 4.49
C VAL A 54 13.78 -9.78 3.50
N CYS A 55 13.63 -10.04 2.21
CA CYS A 55 14.23 -9.26 1.14
C CYS A 55 13.24 -8.24 0.58
N GLY A 56 13.53 -6.95 0.79
CA GLY A 56 12.74 -5.80 0.36
C GLY A 56 12.21 -4.97 1.53
N GLY A 57 12.68 -3.72 1.62
CA GLY A 57 12.31 -2.72 2.65
C GLY A 57 11.07 -1.89 2.30
N GLY A 58 10.23 -2.35 1.37
CA GLY A 58 8.90 -1.80 1.12
C GLY A 58 7.89 -2.21 2.20
N VAL A 59 6.68 -1.65 2.18
CA VAL A 59 5.64 -1.89 3.20
C VAL A 59 5.34 -3.38 3.42
N ILE A 60 5.35 -4.18 2.35
CA ILE A 60 5.06 -5.62 2.45
C ILE A 60 6.16 -6.35 3.23
N GLY A 61 7.43 -6.14 2.85
CA GLY A 61 8.55 -6.74 3.57
C GLY A 61 8.69 -6.22 5.00
N VAL A 62 8.48 -4.93 5.21
CA VAL A 62 8.54 -4.33 6.55
C VAL A 62 7.43 -4.86 7.47
N CYS A 63 6.16 -4.94 7.00
CA CYS A 63 5.09 -5.55 7.78
C CYS A 63 5.40 -7.03 8.09
N THR A 64 5.93 -7.77 7.11
CA THR A 64 6.35 -9.16 7.31
C THR A 64 7.45 -9.27 8.37
N ALA A 65 8.50 -8.45 8.25
CA ALA A 65 9.60 -8.43 9.21
C ALA A 65 9.14 -8.05 10.62
N TYR A 66 8.23 -7.06 10.73
CA TYR A 66 7.63 -6.65 12.00
C TYR A 66 6.90 -7.80 12.69
N PHE A 67 5.97 -8.47 11.98
CA PHE A 67 5.19 -9.55 12.58
C PHE A 67 6.04 -10.80 12.89
N LEU A 68 7.02 -11.15 12.04
CA LEU A 68 7.97 -12.23 12.30
C LEU A 68 8.81 -11.94 13.55
N SER A 69 9.36 -10.73 13.68
CA SER A 69 10.16 -10.36 14.86
C SER A 69 9.31 -10.33 16.12
N LYS A 70 8.10 -9.79 16.06
CA LYS A 70 7.11 -9.79 17.15
C LYS A 70 6.71 -11.23 17.54
N GLY A 71 6.70 -12.16 16.57
CA GLY A 71 6.46 -13.59 16.76
C GLY A 71 7.69 -14.38 17.27
N GLY A 72 8.80 -13.71 17.58
CA GLY A 72 9.99 -14.32 18.18
C GLY A 72 11.02 -14.88 17.19
N ALA A 73 10.89 -14.66 15.89
CA ALA A 73 11.92 -15.01 14.92
C ALA A 73 13.14 -14.08 15.01
N ALA A 74 14.34 -14.59 14.72
CA ALA A 74 15.53 -13.78 14.49
C ALA A 74 15.53 -13.27 13.05
N VAL A 75 15.06 -12.03 12.85
CA VAL A 75 14.80 -11.47 11.50
C VAL A 75 15.90 -10.54 11.04
N THR A 76 16.33 -10.73 9.79
CA THR A 76 17.15 -9.78 9.04
C THR A 76 16.34 -9.23 7.87
N LEU A 77 16.10 -7.91 7.84
CA LEU A 77 15.49 -7.20 6.72
C LEU A 77 16.61 -6.73 5.79
N LEU A 78 16.66 -7.27 4.59
CA LEU A 78 17.61 -6.89 3.54
C LEU A 78 16.94 -5.91 2.59
N GLU A 79 17.52 -4.73 2.43
CA GLU A 79 17.06 -3.70 1.49
C GLU A 79 18.20 -3.20 0.61
N LYS A 80 17.94 -3.03 -0.69
CA LYS A 80 18.96 -2.60 -1.65
C LYS A 80 19.44 -1.17 -1.43
N SER A 81 18.54 -0.26 -1.13
CA SER A 81 18.82 1.19 -1.05
C SER A 81 18.42 1.76 0.32
N SER A 82 17.17 2.11 0.51
CA SER A 82 16.68 2.60 1.79
C SER A 82 15.22 2.17 2.04
N ILE A 83 14.84 2.10 3.31
CA ILE A 83 13.50 1.72 3.70
C ILE A 83 12.46 2.66 3.08
N ALA A 84 11.46 2.09 2.42
CA ALA A 84 10.38 2.80 1.75
C ALA A 84 10.83 3.74 0.60
N CYS A 85 11.98 3.50 -0.05
CA CYS A 85 12.49 4.37 -1.12
C CYS A 85 11.64 4.36 -2.40
N ALA A 86 10.90 3.28 -2.63
CA ALA A 86 10.09 3.07 -3.84
C ALA A 86 8.59 3.40 -3.59
N ALA A 87 7.67 2.59 -4.13
CA ALA A 87 6.22 2.81 -4.07
C ALA A 87 5.70 3.07 -2.66
N SER A 88 6.22 2.37 -1.66
CA SER A 88 5.76 2.48 -0.27
C SER A 88 6.01 3.85 0.37
N GLY A 89 7.02 4.58 -0.07
CA GLY A 89 7.27 5.95 0.41
C GLY A 89 6.65 7.04 -0.44
N LYS A 90 6.18 6.68 -1.66
CA LYS A 90 5.67 7.63 -2.66
C LYS A 90 4.15 7.50 -2.91
N ALA A 91 3.45 6.66 -2.13
CA ALA A 91 2.01 6.44 -2.23
C ALA A 91 1.18 7.52 -1.53
N GLY A 92 -0.12 7.58 -1.82
CA GLY A 92 -1.07 8.49 -1.18
C GLY A 92 -1.45 8.11 0.25
N GLY A 93 -1.45 6.79 0.57
CA GLY A 93 -1.74 6.29 1.91
C GLY A 93 -3.21 6.12 2.25
N PHE A 94 -4.08 6.11 1.25
CA PHE A 94 -5.51 5.88 1.43
C PHE A 94 -5.81 4.42 1.80
N LEU A 95 -6.73 4.22 2.74
CA LEU A 95 -7.17 2.94 3.25
C LEU A 95 -8.69 2.85 3.14
N ALA A 96 -9.19 1.73 2.63
CA ALA A 96 -10.62 1.47 2.51
C ALA A 96 -10.99 0.08 3.02
N LEU A 97 -12.04 0.00 3.82
CA LEU A 97 -12.53 -1.26 4.41
C LEU A 97 -13.17 -2.17 3.36
N ASP A 98 -14.00 -1.61 2.50
CA ASP A 98 -14.99 -2.33 1.68
C ASP A 98 -14.86 -2.12 0.17
N TRP A 99 -13.89 -1.32 -0.28
CA TRP A 99 -13.74 -1.04 -1.72
C TRP A 99 -13.27 -2.23 -2.55
N CYS A 100 -12.69 -3.23 -1.91
CA CYS A 100 -12.29 -4.48 -2.55
C CYS A 100 -13.34 -5.58 -2.47
N ASP A 101 -14.54 -5.29 -1.94
CA ASP A 101 -15.59 -6.28 -1.73
C ASP A 101 -16.08 -6.89 -3.05
N GLY A 102 -16.34 -8.21 -3.01
CA GLY A 102 -16.65 -8.99 -4.19
C GLY A 102 -15.46 -9.37 -5.05
N GLY A 103 -14.29 -8.77 -4.81
CA GLY A 103 -13.04 -9.09 -5.50
C GLY A 103 -12.20 -10.17 -4.79
N ALA A 104 -11.11 -10.57 -5.45
CA ALA A 104 -10.21 -11.60 -4.94
C ALA A 104 -9.52 -11.22 -3.63
N VAL A 105 -9.31 -9.92 -3.38
CA VAL A 105 -8.56 -9.38 -2.22
C VAL A 105 -9.48 -8.90 -1.09
N SER A 106 -10.79 -9.14 -1.16
CA SER A 106 -11.78 -8.62 -0.20
C SER A 106 -11.43 -8.99 1.26
N SER A 107 -11.20 -10.28 1.55
CA SER A 107 -10.85 -10.73 2.90
C SER A 107 -9.52 -10.14 3.40
N LEU A 108 -8.52 -10.08 2.53
CA LEU A 108 -7.21 -9.50 2.83
C LEU A 108 -7.34 -7.99 3.14
N ALA A 109 -8.07 -7.24 2.33
CA ALA A 109 -8.28 -5.81 2.51
C ALA A 109 -9.02 -5.49 3.80
N ARG A 110 -10.09 -6.21 4.11
CA ARG A 110 -10.85 -6.04 5.36
C ARG A 110 -10.02 -6.36 6.61
N ALA A 111 -9.29 -7.49 6.60
CA ALA A 111 -8.39 -7.85 7.69
C ALA A 111 -7.32 -6.78 7.88
N SER A 112 -6.74 -6.31 6.77
CA SER A 112 -5.67 -5.33 6.80
C SER A 112 -6.12 -3.93 7.24
N PHE A 113 -7.29 -3.47 6.84
CA PHE A 113 -7.88 -2.23 7.33
C PHE A 113 -8.05 -2.25 8.86
N ASN A 114 -8.54 -3.36 9.40
CA ASN A 114 -8.68 -3.53 10.86
C ASN A 114 -7.31 -3.58 11.55
N LEU A 115 -6.32 -4.25 10.95
CA LEU A 115 -4.94 -4.23 11.48
C LEU A 115 -4.30 -2.84 11.45
N HIS A 116 -4.55 -2.01 10.43
CA HIS A 116 -4.10 -0.62 10.45
C HIS A 116 -4.65 0.14 11.66
N ARG A 117 -5.94 -0.06 11.98
CA ARG A 117 -6.57 0.54 13.15
C ARG A 117 -5.92 0.05 14.45
N SER A 118 -5.69 -1.25 14.59
CA SER A 118 -5.07 -1.85 15.77
C SER A 118 -3.61 -1.40 15.94
N LEU A 119 -2.83 -1.39 14.85
CA LEU A 119 -1.45 -0.89 14.85
C LEU A 119 -1.40 0.61 15.19
N ALA A 120 -2.37 1.40 14.74
CA ALA A 120 -2.43 2.81 15.09
C ALA A 120 -2.67 3.02 16.60
N GLN A 121 -3.46 2.17 17.22
CA GLN A 121 -3.66 2.19 18.68
C GLN A 121 -2.39 1.72 19.43
N GLU A 122 -1.77 0.63 18.95
CA GLU A 122 -0.59 0.04 19.58
C GLU A 122 0.64 0.95 19.50
N LEU A 123 0.81 1.65 18.35
CA LEU A 123 2.02 2.41 18.04
C LEU A 123 1.84 3.92 18.19
N ASN A 124 0.73 4.41 18.73
CA ASN A 124 0.41 5.85 18.69
C ASN A 124 0.46 6.42 17.26
N GLY A 125 -0.20 5.73 16.33
CA GLY A 125 -0.10 5.98 14.90
C GLY A 125 -0.62 7.33 14.44
N ALA A 126 -1.51 7.96 15.20
CA ALA A 126 -1.97 9.32 14.93
C ALA A 126 -0.78 10.30 14.92
N ASP A 127 0.08 10.21 15.92
CA ASP A 127 1.24 11.11 16.07
C ASP A 127 2.44 10.65 15.24
N LEU A 128 2.72 9.32 15.22
CA LEU A 128 3.94 8.81 14.58
C LEU A 128 3.88 8.78 13.06
N TYR A 129 2.72 8.50 12.47
CA TYR A 129 2.58 8.37 11.02
C TYR A 129 1.25 8.88 10.48
N GLY A 130 0.54 9.68 11.28
CA GLY A 130 -0.65 10.40 10.86
C GLY A 130 -1.83 9.49 10.49
N TYR A 131 -2.01 8.34 11.18
CA TYR A 131 -3.22 7.56 11.01
C TYR A 131 -4.44 8.40 11.41
N ARG A 132 -5.38 8.54 10.50
CA ARG A 132 -6.65 9.21 10.78
C ARG A 132 -7.78 8.65 9.93
N PRO A 133 -9.01 8.55 10.47
CA PRO A 133 -10.21 8.37 9.66
C PRO A 133 -10.44 9.61 8.78
N VAL A 134 -10.87 9.39 7.54
CA VAL A 134 -11.14 10.46 6.57
C VAL A 134 -12.42 10.18 5.81
N ASN A 135 -13.08 11.22 5.28
CA ASN A 135 -14.12 11.04 4.29
C ASN A 135 -13.50 10.89 2.90
N ALA A 136 -14.19 10.19 2.01
CA ALA A 136 -13.81 10.08 0.61
C ALA A 136 -14.94 10.57 -0.28
N LEU A 137 -14.61 11.48 -1.20
CA LEU A 137 -15.56 12.12 -2.10
C LEU A 137 -15.17 11.85 -3.55
N SER A 138 -16.16 11.52 -4.38
CA SER A 138 -16.02 11.54 -5.84
C SER A 138 -16.55 12.86 -6.38
N LEU A 139 -15.76 13.52 -7.23
CA LEU A 139 -16.05 14.82 -7.83
C LEU A 139 -15.76 14.80 -9.33
N SER A 140 -16.55 15.53 -10.13
CA SER A 140 -16.24 15.80 -11.53
C SER A 140 -15.68 17.21 -11.68
N ILE A 141 -14.55 17.35 -12.37
CA ILE A 141 -13.93 18.66 -12.69
C ILE A 141 -13.75 18.75 -14.20
N THR A 142 -14.30 19.81 -14.79
CA THR A 142 -14.04 20.16 -16.20
C THR A 142 -13.05 21.31 -16.24
N GLU A 143 -11.93 21.14 -16.90
CA GLU A 143 -10.91 22.17 -17.05
C GLU A 143 -11.50 23.36 -17.81
N PRO A 144 -11.40 24.61 -17.29
CA PRO A 144 -11.90 25.80 -17.98
C PRO A 144 -11.19 26.04 -19.31
N THR A 145 -11.93 26.35 -20.36
CA THR A 145 -11.34 26.84 -21.61
C THR A 145 -10.95 28.32 -21.46
N SER A 146 -9.96 28.76 -22.25
CA SER A 146 -9.49 30.17 -22.20
C SER A 146 -10.58 31.22 -22.43
N SER A 147 -11.69 30.86 -23.09
CA SER A 147 -12.85 31.70 -23.28
C SER A 147 -13.77 31.80 -22.06
N SER A 148 -13.64 30.91 -21.09
CA SER A 148 -14.47 30.88 -19.87
C SER A 148 -13.73 31.39 -18.62
N SER A 149 -12.51 31.90 -18.76
CA SER A 149 -11.65 32.36 -17.65
C SER A 149 -12.18 33.59 -16.89
N SER A 150 -13.23 34.30 -17.41
CA SER A 150 -13.90 35.39 -16.70
C SER A 150 -15.01 34.95 -15.74
N ALA A 151 -15.32 33.68 -15.68
CA ALA A 151 -16.34 33.12 -14.78
C ALA A 151 -15.77 32.60 -13.45
N LYS A 152 -14.97 33.40 -12.74
CA LYS A 152 -14.93 33.36 -11.25
C LYS A 152 -16.29 33.91 -10.75
N LEU A 153 -17.36 33.43 -11.35
CA LEU A 153 -18.72 33.89 -11.13
C LEU A 153 -19.31 33.13 -9.95
N ASN A 154 -19.65 33.86 -8.89
CA ASN A 154 -20.76 33.64 -7.96
C ASN A 154 -21.25 32.18 -7.88
N ARG A 155 -20.32 31.24 -7.61
CA ARG A 155 -20.70 29.89 -7.38
C ARG A 155 -21.31 29.82 -5.98
N ILE A 156 -22.56 29.41 -5.89
CA ILE A 156 -23.12 29.03 -4.59
C ILE A 156 -22.31 27.80 -4.14
N PRO A 157 -21.63 27.88 -3.01
CA PRO A 157 -20.87 26.72 -2.49
C PRO A 157 -21.81 25.53 -2.32
N ASP A 158 -21.44 24.38 -2.87
CA ASP A 158 -22.16 23.14 -2.59
C ASP A 158 -21.75 22.67 -1.18
N PRO A 159 -22.68 22.54 -0.24
CA PRO A 159 -22.38 22.15 1.13
C PRO A 159 -21.78 20.75 1.26
N ASN A 160 -21.84 19.93 0.20
CA ASN A 160 -21.24 18.60 0.16
C ASN A 160 -19.81 18.59 -0.41
N VAL A 161 -19.27 19.76 -0.76
CA VAL A 161 -17.90 19.92 -1.24
C VAL A 161 -17.10 20.67 -0.18
N PRO A 162 -15.92 20.20 0.24
CA PRO A 162 -15.07 20.91 1.18
C PRO A 162 -14.77 22.33 0.71
N SER A 163 -14.77 23.31 1.61
CA SER A 163 -14.63 24.74 1.28
C SER A 163 -13.32 25.06 0.55
N TRP A 164 -12.26 24.31 0.81
CA TRP A 164 -10.99 24.47 0.13
C TRP A 164 -10.99 24.01 -1.34
N VAL A 165 -12.00 23.23 -1.76
CA VAL A 165 -12.22 22.82 -3.15
C VAL A 165 -13.05 23.89 -3.84
N ASP A 166 -12.42 24.99 -4.22
CA ASP A 166 -13.06 26.15 -4.80
C ASP A 166 -13.03 26.18 -6.35
N GLY A 167 -12.44 25.16 -6.96
CA GLY A 167 -12.45 24.96 -8.41
C GLY A 167 -13.80 24.51 -8.97
N PRO A 168 -13.93 24.28 -10.28
CA PRO A 168 -15.20 23.98 -10.96
C PRO A 168 -15.71 22.54 -10.72
N ALA A 169 -15.67 22.08 -9.47
CA ALA A 169 -16.12 20.75 -9.07
C ALA A 169 -17.65 20.64 -9.16
N LYS A 170 -18.14 19.49 -9.61
CA LYS A 170 -19.57 19.17 -9.77
C LYS A 170 -19.84 17.76 -9.28
N SER A 171 -21.13 17.45 -9.09
CA SER A 171 -21.64 16.11 -8.79
C SER A 171 -20.95 15.43 -7.60
N PRO A 172 -20.86 16.10 -6.43
CA PRO A 172 -20.25 15.51 -5.26
C PRO A 172 -20.99 14.23 -4.83
N ARG A 173 -20.24 13.19 -4.53
CA ARG A 173 -20.76 11.95 -3.94
C ARG A 173 -19.82 11.49 -2.85
N THR A 174 -20.36 11.21 -1.68
CA THR A 174 -19.62 10.49 -0.63
C THR A 174 -19.48 9.04 -1.07
N ILE A 175 -18.24 8.55 -1.15
CA ILE A 175 -17.88 7.19 -1.53
C ILE A 175 -17.19 6.43 -0.40
N GLY A 176 -16.88 7.12 0.71
CA GLY A 176 -16.36 6.56 1.95
C GLY A 176 -16.57 7.53 3.11
N THR A 177 -16.69 6.99 4.31
CA THR A 177 -16.86 7.76 5.54
C THR A 177 -15.75 7.45 6.52
N THR A 178 -15.64 8.23 7.59
CA THR A 178 -14.68 7.99 8.68
C THR A 178 -14.82 6.61 9.35
N GLU A 179 -15.90 5.88 9.09
CA GLU A 179 -16.07 4.50 9.55
C GLU A 179 -15.41 3.48 8.60
N THR A 180 -15.41 3.79 7.29
CA THR A 180 -14.99 2.85 6.23
C THR A 180 -13.73 3.27 5.52
N THR A 181 -13.26 4.51 5.71
CA THR A 181 -12.04 5.01 5.08
C THR A 181 -11.12 5.71 6.08
N ALA A 182 -9.82 5.56 5.86
CA ALA A 182 -8.78 6.16 6.68
C ALA A 182 -7.56 6.52 5.83
N GLN A 183 -6.59 7.14 6.44
CA GLN A 183 -5.33 7.52 5.82
C GLN A 183 -4.16 7.26 6.77
N VAL A 184 -3.00 6.94 6.20
CA VAL A 184 -1.69 7.00 6.85
C VAL A 184 -0.73 7.81 5.98
N HIS A 185 0.34 8.33 6.57
CA HIS A 185 1.49 8.77 5.78
C HIS A 185 2.37 7.55 5.48
N PRO A 186 2.42 7.03 4.22
CA PRO A 186 2.97 5.70 3.94
C PRO A 186 4.44 5.53 4.32
N HIS A 187 5.26 6.57 4.04
CA HIS A 187 6.67 6.57 4.38
C HIS A 187 6.90 6.50 5.90
N LEU A 188 6.17 7.34 6.66
CA LEU A 188 6.27 7.36 8.12
C LEU A 188 5.74 6.05 8.73
N PHE A 189 4.63 5.52 8.23
CA PHE A 189 4.09 4.23 8.66
C PHE A 189 5.11 3.10 8.49
N THR A 190 5.70 2.99 7.30
CA THR A 190 6.70 1.95 7.01
C THR A 190 7.92 2.10 7.92
N LYS A 191 8.41 3.31 8.14
CA LYS A 191 9.55 3.57 9.03
C LYS A 191 9.23 3.31 10.50
N ALA A 192 8.04 3.69 10.97
CA ALA A 192 7.63 3.46 12.36
C ALA A 192 7.62 1.96 12.71
N LEU A 193 7.15 1.10 11.80
CA LEU A 193 7.20 -0.35 11.99
C LEU A 193 8.63 -0.89 12.08
N VAL A 194 9.55 -0.41 11.22
CA VAL A 194 10.97 -0.81 11.29
C VAL A 194 11.58 -0.36 12.60
N SER A 195 11.41 0.91 13.00
CA SER A 195 11.96 1.43 14.26
C SER A 195 11.48 0.62 15.44
N LYS A 196 10.16 0.36 15.52
CA LYS A 196 9.57 -0.47 16.57
C LYS A 196 10.15 -1.88 16.59
N ALA A 197 10.28 -2.52 15.42
CA ALA A 197 10.82 -3.88 15.33
C ALA A 197 12.30 -3.95 15.71
N VAL A 198 13.10 -2.92 15.37
CA VAL A 198 14.51 -2.83 15.76
C VAL A 198 14.62 -2.65 17.27
N GLU A 199 13.87 -1.72 17.84
CA GLU A 199 13.96 -1.33 19.25
C GLU A 199 13.45 -2.42 20.21
N GLU A 200 12.34 -3.08 19.88
CA GLU A 200 11.69 -3.99 20.81
C GLU A 200 11.87 -5.47 20.48
N TYR A 201 12.02 -5.81 19.19
CA TYR A 201 12.05 -7.22 18.77
C TYR A 201 13.40 -7.65 18.16
N GLY A 202 14.41 -6.76 18.16
CA GLY A 202 15.76 -7.08 17.72
C GLY A 202 15.89 -7.31 16.20
N LEU A 203 15.00 -6.72 15.38
CA LEU A 203 15.11 -6.74 13.92
C LEU A 203 16.47 -6.18 13.50
N LYS A 204 17.18 -6.89 12.62
CA LYS A 204 18.40 -6.41 11.98
C LYS A 204 18.06 -5.85 10.59
N VAL A 205 18.58 -4.68 10.26
CA VAL A 205 18.46 -4.10 8.92
C VAL A 205 19.82 -4.13 8.25
N VAL A 206 19.88 -4.72 7.07
CA VAL A 206 21.08 -4.80 6.23
C VAL A 206 20.81 -4.11 4.91
N ILE A 207 21.68 -3.16 4.54
CA ILE A 207 21.65 -2.55 3.22
C ILE A 207 22.56 -3.35 2.30
N GLY A 208 21.97 -3.91 1.25
CA GLY A 208 22.67 -4.74 0.29
C GLY A 208 21.71 -5.24 -0.80
N LYS A 209 22.25 -5.53 -1.98
CA LYS A 209 21.45 -6.03 -3.11
C LYS A 209 21.42 -7.55 -3.07
N LEU A 210 20.20 -8.10 -3.06
CA LEU A 210 19.99 -9.53 -3.26
C LEU A 210 20.49 -9.93 -4.65
N GLU A 211 21.39 -10.89 -4.73
CA GLU A 211 21.80 -11.53 -5.96
C GLU A 211 20.97 -12.79 -6.26
N ARG A 212 20.94 -13.71 -5.30
CA ARG A 212 20.20 -14.98 -5.39
C ARG A 212 19.90 -15.59 -4.03
N VAL A 213 18.97 -16.52 -4.02
CA VAL A 213 18.74 -17.42 -2.89
C VAL A 213 19.42 -18.74 -3.22
N ALA A 214 20.34 -19.19 -2.35
CA ALA A 214 20.96 -20.50 -2.48
C ALA A 214 19.99 -21.57 -1.98
N VAL A 215 19.82 -22.62 -2.78
CA VAL A 215 18.94 -23.74 -2.50
C VAL A 215 19.78 -25.00 -2.37
N ALA A 216 19.72 -25.66 -1.22
CA ALA A 216 20.35 -26.93 -0.97
C ALA A 216 19.28 -27.97 -0.61
N GLU A 217 19.33 -29.14 -1.23
CA GLU A 217 18.36 -30.23 -1.01
C GLU A 217 16.88 -29.79 -1.14
N GLY A 218 16.60 -28.85 -2.05
CA GLY A 218 15.25 -28.32 -2.25
C GLY A 218 14.79 -27.31 -1.21
N ALA A 219 15.65 -26.83 -0.32
CA ALA A 219 15.34 -25.83 0.69
C ALA A 219 16.21 -24.56 0.54
N ALA A 220 15.63 -23.40 0.82
CA ALA A 220 16.37 -22.14 0.89
C ALA A 220 17.22 -22.13 2.16
N THR A 221 18.54 -21.87 2.01
CA THR A 221 19.49 -21.94 3.13
C THR A 221 20.30 -20.67 3.32
N VAL A 222 20.55 -19.91 2.25
CA VAL A 222 21.39 -18.73 2.26
C VAL A 222 20.86 -17.69 1.28
N VAL A 223 20.86 -16.44 1.71
CA VAL A 223 20.69 -15.27 0.85
C VAL A 223 22.05 -14.74 0.46
N VAL A 224 22.36 -14.75 -0.84
CA VAL A 224 23.63 -14.27 -1.40
C VAL A 224 23.45 -12.84 -1.87
N LEU A 225 24.37 -11.96 -1.46
CA LEU A 225 24.39 -10.55 -1.81
C LEU A 225 25.33 -10.30 -3.01
N GLU A 226 24.99 -9.31 -3.81
CA GLU A 226 25.92 -8.82 -4.82
C GLU A 226 27.23 -8.36 -4.16
N GLY A 227 28.37 -8.85 -4.69
CA GLY A 227 29.67 -8.62 -4.07
C GLY A 227 30.13 -9.72 -3.09
N GLY A 228 29.35 -10.80 -2.92
CA GLY A 228 29.77 -12.04 -2.25
C GLY A 228 29.48 -12.17 -0.77
N GLY A 229 28.67 -11.25 -0.19
CA GLY A 229 28.17 -11.42 1.18
C GLY A 229 27.09 -12.51 1.25
N GLU A 230 27.03 -13.24 2.38
CA GLU A 230 26.06 -14.30 2.60
C GLU A 230 25.32 -14.12 3.94
N ILE A 231 24.01 -14.40 3.96
CA ILE A 231 23.20 -14.40 5.17
C ILE A 231 22.50 -15.75 5.26
N GLU A 232 22.87 -16.54 6.28
CA GLU A 232 22.21 -17.81 6.55
C GLU A 232 20.76 -17.61 6.99
N ALA A 233 19.88 -18.48 6.53
CA ALA A 233 18.44 -18.42 6.82
C ALA A 233 17.83 -19.81 6.93
N ASP A 234 16.88 -19.97 7.86
CA ASP A 234 16.01 -21.13 7.94
C ASP A 234 14.72 -20.90 7.13
N ALA A 235 14.45 -19.63 6.80
CA ALA A 235 13.41 -19.22 5.85
C ALA A 235 13.77 -17.87 5.18
N VAL A 236 13.34 -17.71 3.94
CA VAL A 236 13.52 -16.48 3.14
C VAL A 236 12.18 -15.98 2.66
N VAL A 237 11.89 -14.68 2.83
CA VAL A 237 10.70 -14.03 2.27
C VAL A 237 11.11 -13.00 1.23
N LEU A 238 10.61 -13.15 0.00
CA LEU A 238 10.90 -12.30 -1.15
C LEU A 238 9.75 -11.30 -1.32
N ALA A 239 9.96 -10.05 -0.90
CA ALA A 239 9.00 -8.93 -0.96
C ALA A 239 9.52 -7.80 -1.87
N LEU A 240 9.94 -8.16 -3.09
CA LEU A 240 10.74 -7.32 -3.99
C LEU A 240 9.91 -6.31 -4.80
N GLY A 241 8.59 -6.21 -4.55
CA GLY A 241 7.71 -5.29 -5.25
C GLY A 241 7.81 -5.42 -6.78
N PRO A 242 7.97 -4.32 -7.54
CA PRO A 242 8.05 -4.38 -8.99
C PRO A 242 9.33 -5.06 -9.52
N TRP A 243 10.37 -5.25 -8.69
CA TRP A 243 11.60 -5.96 -9.06
C TRP A 243 11.49 -7.49 -8.94
N THR A 244 10.35 -8.01 -8.51
CA THR A 244 10.14 -9.47 -8.34
C THR A 244 10.46 -10.25 -9.61
N GLY A 245 10.05 -9.77 -10.77
CA GLY A 245 10.31 -10.42 -12.07
C GLY A 245 11.79 -10.45 -12.49
N LYS A 246 12.64 -9.64 -11.87
CA LYS A 246 14.09 -9.60 -12.14
C LYS A 246 14.87 -10.70 -11.42
N LEU A 247 14.31 -11.29 -10.37
CA LEU A 247 14.88 -12.46 -9.71
C LEU A 247 14.50 -13.71 -10.51
N SER A 248 15.48 -14.40 -11.09
CA SER A 248 15.26 -15.55 -11.98
C SER A 248 14.41 -16.65 -11.36
N LEU A 249 14.56 -16.89 -10.04
CA LEU A 249 13.75 -17.83 -9.28
C LEU A 249 12.25 -17.56 -9.40
N LEU A 250 11.82 -16.30 -9.36
CA LEU A 250 10.42 -15.91 -9.40
C LEU A 250 9.95 -15.56 -10.83
N GLY A 251 10.82 -14.92 -11.62
CA GLY A 251 10.49 -14.52 -12.99
C GLY A 251 10.24 -15.69 -13.94
N SER A 252 10.73 -16.89 -13.59
CA SER A 252 10.45 -18.14 -14.32
C SER A 252 9.08 -18.76 -13.99
N LEU A 253 8.47 -18.35 -12.86
CA LEU A 253 7.21 -18.93 -12.37
C LEU A 253 5.98 -18.07 -12.76
N PHE A 254 6.10 -16.75 -12.67
CA PHE A 254 5.02 -15.82 -12.98
C PHE A 254 5.57 -14.43 -13.33
N ARG A 255 4.76 -13.68 -14.08
CA ARG A 255 5.11 -12.32 -14.47
C ARG A 255 4.66 -11.32 -13.41
N VAL A 256 5.59 -10.43 -13.01
CA VAL A 256 5.28 -9.17 -12.31
C VAL A 256 5.79 -8.03 -13.19
N TYR A 257 4.90 -7.10 -13.53
CA TYR A 257 5.24 -5.93 -14.31
C TYR A 257 5.01 -4.64 -13.52
N GLY A 258 5.63 -3.57 -13.96
CA GLY A 258 5.56 -2.26 -13.33
C GLY A 258 4.55 -1.35 -14.02
N LEU A 259 3.51 -0.93 -13.30
CA LEU A 259 2.67 0.19 -13.71
C LEU A 259 3.24 1.46 -13.11
N LYS A 260 3.88 2.30 -13.93
CA LYS A 260 4.50 3.56 -13.51
C LYS A 260 3.42 4.59 -13.26
N ALA A 261 3.30 5.07 -12.02
CA ALA A 261 2.39 6.12 -11.62
C ALA A 261 3.16 7.37 -11.17
N HIS A 262 2.55 8.54 -11.31
CA HIS A 262 3.15 9.83 -11.00
C HIS A 262 2.41 10.52 -9.87
N SER A 263 3.13 11.32 -9.10
CA SER A 263 2.54 12.14 -8.05
C SER A 263 3.32 13.43 -7.83
N ILE A 264 2.63 14.43 -7.29
CA ILE A 264 3.21 15.65 -6.75
C ILE A 264 2.82 15.80 -5.29
N VAL A 265 3.68 16.44 -4.52
CA VAL A 265 3.41 16.82 -3.13
C VAL A 265 3.53 18.33 -3.05
N LEU A 266 2.44 18.97 -2.63
CA LEU A 266 2.32 20.41 -2.48
C LEU A 266 2.22 20.77 -1.01
N GLU A 267 2.90 21.81 -0.58
CA GLU A 267 2.80 22.39 0.75
C GLU A 267 2.07 23.73 0.64
N PRO A 268 0.76 23.79 0.95
CA PRO A 268 0.00 25.04 0.94
C PRO A 268 0.50 25.98 2.04
N LYS A 269 0.44 27.31 1.81
CA LYS A 269 0.72 28.31 2.84
C LYS A 269 -0.30 28.26 3.98
N GLU A 270 -1.55 27.96 3.65
CA GLU A 270 -2.68 27.86 4.58
C GLU A 270 -3.10 26.39 4.73
N ALA A 271 -2.24 25.56 5.30
CA ALA A 271 -2.51 24.14 5.48
C ALA A 271 -3.77 23.87 6.34
N ASP A 272 -4.04 24.72 7.33
CA ASP A 272 -5.19 24.59 8.24
C ASP A 272 -6.54 24.86 7.53
N ALA A 273 -6.54 25.50 6.36
CA ALA A 273 -7.74 25.67 5.55
C ALA A 273 -8.17 24.39 4.84
N ILE A 274 -7.29 23.39 4.74
CA ILE A 274 -7.51 22.15 3.98
C ILE A 274 -7.97 21.03 4.90
N THR A 275 -9.21 20.63 4.76
CA THR A 275 -9.80 19.52 5.54
C THR A 275 -9.34 18.16 5.03
N PRO A 276 -9.36 17.10 5.89
CA PRO A 276 -8.83 15.79 5.56
C PRO A 276 -9.79 14.93 4.70
N ASP A 277 -10.34 15.52 3.63
CA ASP A 277 -11.22 14.81 2.71
C ASP A 277 -10.42 14.29 1.52
N ALA A 278 -10.43 12.97 1.31
CA ALA A 278 -9.83 12.34 0.15
C ALA A 278 -10.71 12.54 -1.09
N LEU A 279 -10.13 13.03 -2.19
CA LEU A 279 -10.88 13.29 -3.42
C LEU A 279 -10.48 12.32 -4.53
N PHE A 280 -11.49 11.75 -5.18
CA PHE A 280 -11.39 10.90 -6.35
C PHE A 280 -12.07 11.62 -7.51
N LEU A 281 -11.28 12.04 -8.50
CA LEU A 281 -11.74 12.97 -9.51
C LEU A 281 -12.05 12.26 -10.83
N SER A 282 -13.14 12.65 -11.48
CA SER A 282 -13.32 12.48 -12.92
C SER A 282 -12.95 13.82 -13.57
N TYR A 283 -11.73 13.91 -14.09
CA TYR A 283 -11.18 15.14 -14.64
C TYR A 283 -11.27 15.17 -16.16
N TYR A 284 -11.88 16.21 -16.71
CA TYR A 284 -12.10 16.40 -18.14
C TYR A 284 -11.22 17.52 -18.66
N PRO A 285 -10.13 17.22 -19.42
CA PRO A 285 -9.25 18.24 -19.99
C PRO A 285 -9.95 19.18 -20.97
N ALA A 286 -9.58 20.46 -20.98
CA ALA A 286 -10.16 21.48 -21.86
C ALA A 286 -9.95 21.19 -23.36
N GLN A 287 -8.83 20.54 -23.69
CA GLN A 287 -8.49 20.19 -25.07
C GLN A 287 -9.21 18.93 -25.57
N GLY A 288 -10.11 18.37 -24.77
CA GLY A 288 -10.74 17.09 -25.03
C GLY A 288 -9.81 15.92 -24.75
N GLY A 289 -10.23 14.72 -25.14
CA GLY A 289 -9.49 13.49 -24.86
C GLY A 289 -10.21 12.61 -23.86
N LYS A 290 -9.51 11.57 -23.38
CA LYS A 290 -10.06 10.67 -22.36
C LYS A 290 -10.09 11.38 -21.01
N PRO A 291 -11.16 11.21 -20.22
CA PRO A 291 -11.15 11.63 -18.83
C PRO A 291 -9.96 11.02 -18.07
N LEU A 292 -9.45 11.77 -17.10
CA LEU A 292 -8.40 11.33 -16.18
C LEU A 292 -9.04 11.09 -14.81
N ASP A 293 -8.45 10.19 -14.05
CA ASP A 293 -8.91 9.81 -12.71
C ASP A 293 -7.85 10.13 -11.65
N PRO A 294 -7.45 11.40 -11.47
CA PRO A 294 -6.49 11.75 -10.44
C PRO A 294 -7.12 11.71 -9.05
N GLU A 295 -6.27 11.46 -8.06
CA GLU A 295 -6.65 11.40 -6.66
C GLU A 295 -5.93 12.49 -5.88
N VAL A 296 -6.62 13.10 -4.89
CA VAL A 296 -6.08 14.18 -4.05
C VAL A 296 -6.22 13.80 -2.58
N TYR A 297 -5.10 13.78 -1.88
CA TYR A 297 -5.05 13.38 -0.48
C TYR A 297 -4.35 14.44 0.37
N PRO A 298 -5.10 15.29 1.11
CA PRO A 298 -4.51 16.08 2.17
C PRO A 298 -3.82 15.15 3.17
N ARG A 299 -2.58 15.45 3.55
CA ARG A 299 -1.80 14.65 4.50
C ARG A 299 -1.89 15.23 5.92
N PRO A 300 -1.71 14.39 6.95
CA PRO A 300 -1.66 14.85 8.34
C PRO A 300 -0.53 15.85 8.60
N THR A 301 0.50 15.84 7.78
CA THR A 301 1.65 16.75 7.82
C THR A 301 1.39 18.15 7.25
N GLY A 302 0.15 18.42 6.79
CA GLY A 302 -0.23 19.68 6.15
C GLY A 302 0.00 19.74 4.65
N GLU A 303 0.66 18.76 4.07
CA GLU A 303 0.87 18.65 2.62
C GLU A 303 -0.37 18.12 1.90
N VAL A 304 -0.46 18.38 0.60
CA VAL A 304 -1.46 17.77 -0.30
C VAL A 304 -0.74 16.92 -1.33
N TYR A 305 -1.07 15.64 -1.34
CA TYR A 305 -0.56 14.67 -2.32
C TYR A 305 -1.58 14.52 -3.46
N ILE A 306 -1.09 14.59 -4.69
CA ILE A 306 -1.92 14.40 -5.89
C ILE A 306 -1.25 13.35 -6.78
N CYS A 307 -2.00 12.34 -7.20
CA CYS A 307 -1.47 11.28 -8.07
C CYS A 307 -2.39 10.96 -9.24
N GLY A 308 -1.81 10.24 -10.21
CA GLY A 308 -2.49 9.81 -11.42
C GLY A 308 -1.49 9.49 -12.53
N MET A 309 -1.94 9.53 -13.78
CA MET A 309 -1.10 9.41 -14.98
C MET A 309 -0.26 8.12 -14.98
N SER A 310 -0.92 6.97 -14.87
CA SER A 310 -0.24 5.67 -14.86
C SER A 310 -0.13 5.05 -16.25
N ALA A 311 1.01 4.39 -16.53
CA ALA A 311 1.24 3.62 -17.73
C ALA A 311 2.22 2.46 -17.45
N GLU A 312 2.07 1.35 -18.18
CA GLU A 312 3.06 0.27 -18.13
C GLU A 312 4.40 0.79 -18.68
N ALA A 313 5.47 0.54 -17.94
CA ALA A 313 6.82 0.92 -18.33
C ALA A 313 7.83 -0.08 -17.77
N GLU A 314 9.01 -0.11 -18.37
CA GLU A 314 10.10 -0.94 -17.86
C GLU A 314 10.57 -0.46 -16.50
N VAL A 315 10.69 -1.40 -15.56
CA VAL A 315 11.21 -1.14 -14.22
C VAL A 315 12.73 -1.02 -14.30
N PRO A 316 13.34 0.12 -13.93
CA PRO A 316 14.80 0.25 -13.91
C PRO A 316 15.44 -0.70 -12.89
N ASP A 317 16.75 -0.93 -13.02
CA ASP A 317 17.44 -1.80 -12.07
C ASP A 317 17.55 -1.19 -10.68
N ASP A 318 17.61 0.13 -10.62
CA ASP A 318 17.76 0.88 -9.39
C ASP A 318 16.50 1.70 -9.06
N PRO A 319 15.92 1.58 -7.84
CA PRO A 319 14.79 2.40 -7.43
C PRO A 319 15.09 3.91 -7.45
N GLU A 320 16.35 4.31 -7.34
CA GLU A 320 16.77 5.71 -7.42
C GLU A 320 16.73 6.28 -8.85
N GLN A 321 16.71 5.43 -9.85
CA GLN A 321 16.58 5.82 -11.26
C GLN A 321 15.12 6.03 -11.70
N VAL A 322 14.16 5.85 -10.79
CA VAL A 322 12.74 6.06 -11.10
C VAL A 322 12.44 7.56 -11.15
N MET A 323 12.54 8.15 -12.32
CA MET A 323 12.26 9.57 -12.57
C MET A 323 10.82 9.79 -13.06
N PRO A 324 10.16 10.88 -12.65
CA PRO A 324 8.86 11.24 -13.19
C PRO A 324 8.96 11.69 -14.66
N VAL A 325 7.88 11.51 -15.41
CA VAL A 325 7.72 12.06 -16.76
C VAL A 325 7.24 13.51 -16.65
N PRO A 326 7.96 14.51 -17.21
CA PRO A 326 7.63 15.92 -17.06
C PRO A 326 6.19 16.26 -17.47
N GLU A 327 5.70 15.62 -18.55
CA GLU A 327 4.33 15.82 -19.02
C GLU A 327 3.29 15.40 -17.97
N SER A 328 3.47 14.25 -17.33
CA SER A 328 2.58 13.77 -16.27
C SER A 328 2.56 14.73 -15.09
N ILE A 329 3.72 15.27 -14.71
CA ILE A 329 3.84 16.27 -13.63
C ILE A 329 3.11 17.57 -14.01
N ARG A 330 3.24 18.02 -15.25
CA ARG A 330 2.53 19.21 -15.74
C ARG A 330 1.01 19.04 -15.66
N VAL A 331 0.51 17.87 -16.04
CA VAL A 331 -0.92 17.55 -15.92
C VAL A 331 -1.37 17.57 -14.48
N LEU A 332 -0.63 16.94 -13.55
CA LEU A 332 -0.98 16.94 -12.12
C LEU A 332 -0.97 18.34 -11.51
N LYS A 333 -0.04 19.22 -11.91
CA LYS A 333 -0.06 20.63 -11.50
C LYS A 333 -1.28 21.36 -12.06
N THR A 334 -1.71 21.03 -13.27
CA THR A 334 -2.94 21.58 -13.87
C THR A 334 -4.18 21.10 -13.11
N VAL A 335 -4.24 19.82 -12.74
CA VAL A 335 -5.30 19.29 -11.86
C VAL A 335 -5.32 20.04 -10.53
N ALA A 336 -4.19 20.21 -9.86
CA ALA A 336 -4.07 20.91 -8.57
C ALA A 336 -4.71 22.28 -8.62
N ARG A 337 -4.33 23.13 -9.58
CA ARG A 337 -4.88 24.51 -9.73
C ARG A 337 -6.36 24.55 -10.05
N ASN A 338 -6.91 23.50 -10.67
CA ASN A 338 -8.34 23.39 -10.97
C ASN A 338 -9.16 22.78 -9.81
N VAL A 339 -8.49 22.17 -8.84
CA VAL A 339 -9.11 21.70 -7.59
C VAL A 339 -9.26 22.85 -6.61
N SER A 340 -8.17 23.62 -6.40
CA SER A 340 -8.15 24.61 -5.33
C SER A 340 -7.20 25.78 -5.60
N SER A 341 -7.65 26.99 -5.24
CA SER A 341 -6.81 28.17 -5.22
C SER A 341 -5.66 28.10 -4.20
N HIS A 342 -5.80 27.29 -3.14
CA HIS A 342 -4.71 27.02 -2.18
C HIS A 342 -3.57 26.19 -2.78
N LEU A 343 -3.78 25.56 -3.94
CA LEU A 343 -2.81 24.66 -4.59
C LEU A 343 -2.16 25.26 -5.85
N VAL A 344 -2.36 26.56 -6.09
CA VAL A 344 -1.76 27.25 -7.24
C VAL A 344 -0.33 27.69 -6.94
N GLU A 345 0.42 27.95 -8.00
CA GLU A 345 1.72 28.58 -7.92
C GLU A 345 1.64 29.91 -7.17
N GLY A 346 2.52 30.11 -6.20
CA GLY A 346 2.50 31.26 -5.31
C GLY A 346 1.73 31.04 -4.00
N GLU A 347 0.76 30.12 -3.94
CA GLU A 347 0.06 29.74 -2.71
C GLU A 347 0.47 28.39 -2.17
N ALA A 348 1.08 27.53 -2.98
CA ALA A 348 1.69 26.27 -2.55
C ALA A 348 3.10 26.12 -3.09
N THR A 349 3.96 25.49 -2.28
CA THR A 349 5.32 25.10 -2.67
C THR A 349 5.33 23.64 -3.13
N VAL A 350 5.98 23.35 -4.25
CA VAL A 350 6.20 21.96 -4.69
C VAL A 350 7.29 21.33 -3.85
N LYS A 351 6.94 20.39 -2.99
CA LYS A 351 7.88 19.64 -2.12
C LYS A 351 8.50 18.46 -2.86
N ALA A 352 7.72 17.80 -3.72
CA ALA A 352 8.19 16.68 -4.49
C ALA A 352 7.43 16.50 -5.82
N GLU A 353 8.17 16.10 -6.85
CA GLU A 353 7.69 15.56 -8.12
C GLU A 353 8.25 14.15 -8.23
N GLN A 354 7.40 13.15 -8.29
CA GLN A 354 7.86 11.78 -8.12
C GLN A 354 7.10 10.79 -8.99
N ALA A 355 7.75 9.64 -9.21
CA ALA A 355 7.13 8.48 -9.81
C ALA A 355 7.48 7.23 -9.00
N CYS A 356 6.64 6.23 -9.10
CA CYS A 356 6.89 4.91 -8.56
C CYS A 356 6.30 3.84 -9.51
N PHE A 357 6.66 2.60 -9.27
CA PHE A 357 6.08 1.47 -9.99
C PHE A 357 5.18 0.67 -9.06
N LEU A 358 3.92 0.49 -9.47
CA LEU A 358 2.99 -0.42 -8.81
C LEU A 358 3.29 -1.84 -9.32
N PRO A 359 3.53 -2.83 -8.42
CA PRO A 359 3.75 -4.21 -8.83
C PRO A 359 2.43 -4.86 -9.23
N CYS A 360 2.26 -5.19 -10.50
CA CYS A 360 1.06 -5.81 -11.04
C CYS A 360 1.34 -7.23 -11.54
N THR A 361 0.37 -8.10 -11.38
CA THR A 361 0.33 -9.47 -11.92
C THR A 361 -0.68 -9.57 -13.05
N ASP A 362 -0.54 -10.55 -13.94
CA ASP A 362 -1.42 -10.70 -15.11
C ASP A 362 -2.88 -10.97 -14.71
N ASP A 363 -3.12 -11.58 -13.55
CA ASP A 363 -4.46 -11.85 -13.01
C ASP A 363 -4.94 -10.78 -12.02
N SER A 364 -4.17 -9.71 -11.81
CA SER A 364 -4.46 -8.62 -10.86
C SER A 364 -4.65 -9.08 -9.40
N VAL A 365 -4.13 -10.24 -9.03
CA VAL A 365 -4.20 -10.80 -7.68
C VAL A 365 -2.79 -10.88 -7.08
N PRO A 366 -2.57 -10.44 -5.85
CA PRO A 366 -1.27 -10.58 -5.18
C PRO A 366 -0.77 -12.04 -5.17
N VAL A 367 0.53 -12.23 -5.17
CA VAL A 367 1.18 -13.54 -5.03
C VAL A 367 1.75 -13.62 -3.63
N ILE A 368 1.17 -14.50 -2.79
CA ILE A 368 1.54 -14.66 -1.39
C ILE A 368 1.57 -16.15 -1.06
N GLY A 369 2.70 -16.66 -0.60
CA GLY A 369 2.84 -18.07 -0.22
C GLY A 369 4.23 -18.63 -0.43
N GLU A 370 4.41 -19.93 -0.16
CA GLU A 370 5.67 -20.62 -0.39
C GLU A 370 5.94 -20.81 -1.88
N VAL A 371 7.19 -20.60 -2.28
CA VAL A 371 7.63 -20.73 -3.68
C VAL A 371 7.65 -22.22 -4.06
N PRO A 372 6.94 -22.62 -5.11
CA PRO A 372 6.87 -24.02 -5.53
C PRO A 372 8.24 -24.63 -5.78
N GLY A 373 8.49 -25.78 -5.15
CA GLY A 373 9.77 -26.52 -5.30
C GLY A 373 10.92 -25.98 -4.46
N VAL A 374 10.73 -24.95 -3.65
CA VAL A 374 11.78 -24.40 -2.77
C VAL A 374 11.23 -24.22 -1.36
N LYS A 375 11.41 -25.24 -0.55
CA LYS A 375 10.97 -25.23 0.86
C LYS A 375 11.62 -24.09 1.65
N GLY A 376 10.83 -23.41 2.48
CA GLY A 376 11.31 -22.29 3.30
C GLY A 376 11.55 -21.01 2.52
N CYS A 377 11.24 -20.96 1.22
CA CYS A 377 11.24 -19.74 0.42
C CYS A 377 9.81 -19.25 0.18
N TYR A 378 9.52 -18.03 0.56
CA TYR A 378 8.18 -17.42 0.43
C TYR A 378 8.24 -16.19 -0.43
N VAL A 379 7.12 -15.86 -1.06
CA VAL A 379 6.96 -14.63 -1.85
C VAL A 379 5.75 -13.84 -1.37
N ALA A 380 5.85 -12.51 -1.39
CA ALA A 380 4.75 -11.59 -1.13
C ALA A 380 4.89 -10.36 -2.04
N THR A 381 4.10 -10.29 -3.10
CA THR A 381 4.22 -9.26 -4.15
C THR A 381 2.91 -9.08 -4.92
N GLY A 382 2.88 -8.15 -5.89
CA GLY A 382 1.76 -8.00 -6.82
C GLY A 382 0.55 -7.27 -6.27
N HIS A 383 0.72 -6.45 -5.23
CA HIS A 383 -0.39 -5.76 -4.55
C HIS A 383 -0.94 -4.53 -5.30
N SER A 384 -0.37 -4.18 -6.46
CA SER A 384 -0.78 -3.04 -7.27
C SER A 384 -0.89 -1.73 -6.45
N CYS A 385 -1.95 -0.95 -6.60
CA CYS A 385 -2.22 0.28 -5.83
C CYS A 385 -2.65 0.02 -4.36
N TRP A 386 -2.95 -1.21 -4.00
CA TRP A 386 -3.43 -1.60 -2.68
C TRP A 386 -2.34 -2.05 -1.70
N GLY A 387 -1.06 -1.84 -2.03
CA GLY A 387 0.06 -2.31 -1.22
C GLY A 387 0.07 -1.72 0.20
N ILE A 388 -0.23 -0.43 0.36
CA ILE A 388 -0.28 0.20 1.69
C ILE A 388 -1.45 -0.38 2.51
N LEU A 389 -2.63 -0.47 1.92
CA LEU A 389 -3.79 -1.08 2.58
C LEU A 389 -3.49 -2.51 3.01
N ASN A 390 -3.00 -3.35 2.10
CA ASN A 390 -2.88 -4.79 2.31
C ASN A 390 -1.60 -5.22 3.05
N GLY A 391 -0.66 -4.29 3.27
CA GLY A 391 0.64 -4.59 3.90
C GLY A 391 0.53 -5.30 5.25
N PRO A 392 -0.22 -4.78 6.23
CA PRO A 392 -0.34 -5.40 7.55
C PRO A 392 -0.86 -6.83 7.52
N ALA A 393 -1.98 -7.11 6.84
CA ALA A 393 -2.54 -8.47 6.82
C ALA A 393 -1.67 -9.43 5.99
N THR A 394 -1.02 -8.95 4.92
CA THR A 394 -0.03 -9.75 4.19
C THR A 394 1.14 -10.12 5.10
N GLY A 395 1.68 -9.14 5.84
CA GLY A 395 2.80 -9.39 6.74
C GLY A 395 2.46 -10.36 7.87
N ALA A 396 1.28 -10.20 8.48
CA ALA A 396 0.79 -11.10 9.51
C ALA A 396 0.58 -12.52 8.97
N ALA A 397 -0.10 -12.65 7.83
CA ALA A 397 -0.37 -13.96 7.22
C ALA A 397 0.92 -14.70 6.79
N VAL A 398 1.91 -13.97 6.24
CA VAL A 398 3.22 -14.56 5.91
C VAL A 398 3.98 -14.94 7.16
N SER A 399 3.89 -14.16 8.23
CA SER A 399 4.50 -14.49 9.53
C SER A 399 3.93 -15.79 10.08
N GLU A 400 2.61 -15.94 10.15
CA GLU A 400 1.95 -17.18 10.58
C GLU A 400 2.34 -18.36 9.69
N LEU A 401 2.35 -18.16 8.36
CA LEU A 401 2.74 -19.21 7.41
C LEU A 401 4.19 -19.69 7.63
N VAL A 402 5.12 -18.75 7.92
CA VAL A 402 6.52 -19.07 8.17
C VAL A 402 6.73 -19.73 9.53
N LEU A 403 6.06 -19.27 10.59
CA LEU A 403 6.25 -19.73 11.96
C LEU A 403 5.44 -21.00 12.27
N ASP A 404 4.18 -21.01 11.85
CA ASP A 404 3.19 -22.03 12.24
C ASP A 404 2.82 -22.98 11.09
N GLY A 405 3.31 -22.70 9.87
CA GLY A 405 3.04 -23.51 8.67
C GLY A 405 1.69 -23.25 8.01
N SER A 406 0.85 -22.39 8.58
CA SER A 406 -0.45 -22.01 8.01
C SER A 406 -0.85 -20.59 8.46
N ALA A 407 -1.53 -19.85 7.58
CA ALA A 407 -2.07 -18.54 7.91
C ALA A 407 -3.50 -18.68 8.46
N SER A 408 -3.80 -18.03 9.57
CA SER A 408 -5.11 -18.00 10.21
C SER A 408 -5.88 -16.71 9.94
N ILE A 409 -5.18 -15.60 9.80
CA ILE A 409 -5.79 -14.27 9.63
C ILE A 409 -6.52 -14.11 8.28
N VAL A 410 -6.00 -14.77 7.23
CA VAL A 410 -6.56 -14.75 5.87
C VAL A 410 -6.28 -16.08 5.18
N ASP A 411 -7.26 -16.63 4.46
CA ASP A 411 -7.04 -17.76 3.56
C ASP A 411 -6.15 -17.34 2.38
N LEU A 412 -4.94 -17.90 2.32
CA LEU A 412 -3.94 -17.62 1.28
C LEU A 412 -4.10 -18.49 0.03
N THR A 413 -5.03 -19.43 -0.04
CA THR A 413 -5.18 -20.36 -1.15
C THR A 413 -5.27 -19.65 -2.51
N ARG A 414 -6.03 -18.57 -2.56
CA ARG A 414 -6.22 -17.74 -3.77
C ARG A 414 -4.96 -16.97 -4.19
N PHE A 415 -4.09 -16.69 -3.25
CA PHE A 415 -2.86 -15.91 -3.45
C PHE A 415 -1.64 -16.78 -3.73
N SER A 416 -1.78 -18.11 -3.56
CA SER A 416 -0.66 -19.06 -3.72
C SER A 416 0.01 -18.96 -5.09
N PRO A 417 1.35 -18.92 -5.15
CA PRO A 417 2.07 -18.95 -6.43
C PRO A 417 1.85 -20.25 -7.23
N THR A 418 1.37 -21.32 -6.59
CA THR A 418 1.02 -22.59 -7.28
C THR A 418 -0.06 -22.44 -8.33
N ARG A 419 -0.87 -21.36 -8.27
CA ARG A 419 -1.92 -21.09 -9.28
C ARG A 419 -1.36 -20.90 -10.69
N PHE A 420 -0.09 -20.49 -10.81
CA PHE A 420 0.58 -20.31 -12.10
C PHE A 420 1.15 -21.62 -12.68
N LEU A 421 1.30 -22.67 -11.87
CA LEU A 421 1.76 -23.98 -12.35
C LEU A 421 0.71 -24.74 -13.15
N ARG A 422 -0.57 -24.39 -13.06
CA ARG A 422 -1.69 -25.10 -13.71
C ARG A 422 -1.93 -24.67 -15.17
N GLY A 423 -1.13 -23.71 -15.69
CA GLY A 423 -1.27 -23.16 -17.03
C GLY A 423 -0.42 -23.82 -18.15
N SER A 424 0.38 -24.85 -17.82
CA SER A 424 1.21 -25.58 -18.80
C SER A 424 0.48 -26.84 -19.27
N LYS A 425 -0.64 -26.68 -20.00
CA LYS A 425 -1.25 -27.74 -20.79
C LYS A 425 -1.55 -27.22 -22.18
#